data_7b45df20c1ccfcd2aaabcb2561e322c2
#
_entry.id   7b45df20c1ccfcd2aaabcb2561e322c2
#
_cell.length_a   1.000
_cell.length_b   1.000
_cell.length_c   1.000
_cell.angle_alpha   90.00
_cell.angle_beta   90.00
_cell.angle_gamma   90.00
#
_symmetry.space_group_name_H-M   'P 1'
#
loop_
_entity.id
_entity.type
_entity.pdbx_description
1 polymer ?
#
loop_
_entity_poly.entity_id
_entity_poly.type
_entity_poly.pdbx_seq_one_letter_code
_entity_poly.pdbx_strand_id
1 'polypeptide(L)'
;MDRFGGAGVIALSFGLAVVSLGIADAAVQTGFAAPPLSAENVRLTAVEAPPAVPAPAAEPDSGPAWVGRDIDGDGAPDFANPTGEAPRGHDAFGDGFFHARRDGGSRPHEGVDYDSRAGQAVVAPISGYVSHIGYAYPGDARFKYVEIENPALRLEARVFYVDPQVGVGDSVALGRPIGTAHSLQARYGGITDHIHLELVEGGRKIDAQTMILARAGGAGVMSGMN
;
A
#
# COMPACT_ATOMS: atom_id res chain seq x y z
N MET A 1 -43.04 1.42 49.46
CA MET A 1 -42.58 0.04 49.64
C MET A 1 -41.50 -0.16 48.57
N ASP A 2 -40.30 0.27 48.84
CA ASP A 2 -39.14 -0.41 49.43
C ASP A 2 -38.74 -1.68 48.64
N ARG A 3 -37.62 -1.69 47.93
CA ARG A 3 -36.35 -2.16 48.43
C ARG A 3 -35.19 -1.97 47.47
N PHE A 4 -34.13 -1.48 48.04
CA PHE A 4 -32.74 -1.36 47.61
C PHE A 4 -32.06 -2.72 47.32
N GLY A 5 -30.99 -2.66 46.55
CA GLY A 5 -29.86 -3.61 46.53
C GLY A 5 -29.22 -3.64 45.15
N GLY A 6 -28.01 -3.39 44.94
CA GLY A 6 -26.80 -3.29 45.73
C GLY A 6 -25.66 -3.46 44.75
N ALA A 7 -24.73 -2.50 44.74
CA ALA A 7 -23.52 -2.48 43.89
C ALA A 7 -22.58 -3.64 44.25
N GLY A 8 -21.95 -4.21 43.25
CA GLY A 8 -20.81 -5.10 43.41
C GLY A 8 -19.69 -4.74 42.44
N VAL A 9 -18.78 -3.86 42.89
CA VAL A 9 -17.53 -3.57 42.23
C VAL A 9 -16.53 -4.66 42.63
N ILE A 10 -16.09 -5.48 41.67
CA ILE A 10 -14.98 -6.40 41.91
C ILE A 10 -13.72 -5.78 41.26
N ALA A 11 -12.87 -5.25 42.13
CA ALA A 11 -11.51 -4.85 41.76
C ALA A 11 -10.58 -6.10 41.77
N LEU A 12 -10.07 -6.51 40.62
CA LEU A 12 -9.02 -7.50 40.55
C LEU A 12 -7.66 -6.79 40.57
N SER A 13 -6.99 -6.89 41.72
CA SER A 13 -5.60 -6.49 41.88
C SER A 13 -4.68 -7.60 41.37
N PHE A 14 -3.93 -7.34 40.32
CA PHE A 14 -2.83 -8.21 39.90
C PHE A 14 -1.57 -7.84 40.70
N GLY A 15 -1.18 -8.72 41.62
CA GLY A 15 0.08 -8.62 42.34
C GLY A 15 1.24 -9.05 41.46
N LEU A 16 2.25 -8.18 41.36
CA LEU A 16 3.53 -8.44 40.70
C LEU A 16 4.41 -9.22 41.70
N ALA A 17 4.64 -10.52 41.45
CA ALA A 17 5.59 -11.32 42.22
C ALA A 17 6.98 -11.14 41.58
N VAL A 18 7.88 -10.45 42.31
CA VAL A 18 9.32 -10.39 42.01
C VAL A 18 9.97 -11.63 42.61
N VAL A 19 10.44 -12.55 41.76
CA VAL A 19 11.27 -13.67 42.19
C VAL A 19 12.73 -13.24 42.06
N SER A 20 13.38 -12.98 43.19
CA SER A 20 14.83 -12.78 43.27
C SER A 20 15.53 -14.14 43.33
N LEU A 21 16.21 -14.54 42.27
CA LEU A 21 17.09 -15.70 42.30
C LEU A 21 18.51 -15.24 42.66
N GLY A 22 18.92 -15.56 43.87
CA GLY A 22 20.32 -15.39 44.32
C GLY A 22 21.19 -16.42 43.62
N ILE A 23 22.27 -15.96 42.97
CA ILE A 23 23.31 -16.82 42.41
C ILE A 23 24.51 -16.73 43.35
N ALA A 24 24.86 -17.88 43.92
CA ALA A 24 26.04 -18.04 44.75
C ALA A 24 27.31 -17.92 43.91
N ASP A 25 28.24 -17.17 44.44
CA ASP A 25 29.60 -16.98 43.98
C ASP A 25 30.40 -18.30 44.09
N ALA A 26 30.89 -18.81 42.96
CA ALA A 26 31.90 -19.86 42.94
C ALA A 26 33.03 -19.40 42.01
N ALA A 27 34.05 -18.78 42.63
CA ALA A 27 35.30 -18.46 41.96
C ALA A 27 36.06 -19.74 41.63
N VAL A 28 36.20 -20.07 40.35
CA VAL A 28 37.22 -20.99 39.85
C VAL A 28 38.15 -20.19 38.95
N GLN A 29 39.30 -19.83 39.51
CA GLN A 29 40.45 -19.30 38.77
C GLN A 29 41.11 -20.45 38.01
N THR A 30 40.93 -20.52 36.69
CA THR A 30 41.83 -21.23 35.79
C THR A 30 42.40 -20.22 34.80
N GLY A 31 43.67 -19.88 35.02
CA GLY A 31 44.41 -19.00 34.14
C GLY A 31 44.64 -19.67 32.78
N PHE A 32 44.02 -19.11 31.75
CA PHE A 32 44.45 -19.28 30.37
C PHE A 32 44.91 -17.91 29.87
N ALA A 33 46.24 -17.79 29.69
CA ALA A 33 46.83 -16.65 28.99
C ALA A 33 46.38 -16.72 27.52
N ALA A 34 45.61 -15.73 27.08
CA ALA A 34 45.30 -15.56 25.67
C ALA A 34 46.57 -15.11 24.93
N PRO A 35 46.90 -15.67 23.78
CA PRO A 35 47.96 -15.17 22.92
C PRO A 35 47.61 -13.77 22.38
N PRO A 36 48.64 -12.91 22.12
CA PRO A 36 48.40 -11.59 21.58
C PRO A 36 47.81 -11.69 20.16
N LEU A 37 46.67 -11.06 19.94
CA LEU A 37 46.10 -10.90 18.63
C LEU A 37 47.04 -10.01 17.82
N SER A 38 47.75 -10.62 16.85
CA SER A 38 48.47 -9.89 15.79
C SER A 38 47.41 -9.12 14.98
N ALA A 39 47.59 -7.81 14.92
CA ALA A 39 46.83 -6.96 14.01
C ALA A 39 47.29 -7.24 12.58
N GLU A 40 46.79 -8.30 11.99
CA GLU A 40 46.93 -8.55 10.57
C GLU A 40 45.89 -7.71 9.84
N ASN A 41 46.41 -6.80 9.02
CA ASN A 41 45.65 -5.87 8.18
C ASN A 41 44.58 -6.60 7.35
N VAL A 42 43.35 -6.64 7.82
CA VAL A 42 42.20 -7.00 6.99
C VAL A 42 41.98 -5.84 6.03
N ARG A 43 42.57 -5.91 4.83
CA ARG A 43 42.17 -5.08 3.69
C ARG A 43 40.74 -5.50 3.34
N LEU A 44 39.77 -4.68 3.72
CA LEU A 44 38.45 -4.73 3.13
C LEU A 44 38.61 -4.36 1.64
N THR A 45 38.68 -5.37 0.79
CA THR A 45 38.47 -5.16 -0.64
C THR A 45 37.03 -4.71 -0.78
N ALA A 46 36.83 -3.46 -1.20
CA ALA A 46 35.52 -2.98 -1.61
C ALA A 46 34.98 -3.94 -2.67
N VAL A 47 33.92 -4.66 -2.36
CA VAL A 47 33.18 -5.41 -3.36
C VAL A 47 32.50 -4.35 -4.22
N GLU A 48 33.02 -4.17 -5.42
CA GLU A 48 32.43 -3.31 -6.43
C GLU A 48 31.00 -3.79 -6.66
N ALA A 49 30.01 -2.94 -6.40
CA ALA A 49 28.62 -3.26 -6.65
C ALA A 49 28.46 -3.59 -8.15
N PRO A 50 27.73 -4.65 -8.53
CA PRO A 50 27.51 -4.95 -9.93
C PRO A 50 26.89 -3.72 -10.61
N PRO A 51 27.29 -3.43 -11.88
CA PRO A 51 26.75 -2.29 -12.60
C PRO A 51 25.23 -2.39 -12.62
N ALA A 52 24.56 -1.29 -12.24
CA ALA A 52 23.13 -1.20 -12.30
C ALA A 52 22.70 -1.49 -13.76
N VAL A 53 21.94 -2.57 -13.95
CA VAL A 53 21.30 -2.85 -15.24
C VAL A 53 20.40 -1.65 -15.52
N PRO A 54 20.61 -0.90 -16.62
CA PRO A 54 19.71 0.19 -16.95
C PRO A 54 18.30 -0.39 -17.09
N ALA A 55 17.35 0.17 -16.34
CA ALA A 55 15.95 -0.16 -16.54
C ALA A 55 15.62 0.07 -18.02
N PRO A 56 14.91 -0.85 -18.70
CA PRO A 56 14.49 -0.63 -20.06
C PRO A 56 13.78 0.72 -20.13
N ALA A 57 14.23 1.59 -21.05
CA ALA A 57 13.56 2.85 -21.32
C ALA A 57 12.10 2.51 -21.64
N ALA A 58 11.15 2.99 -20.83
CA ALA A 58 9.75 2.85 -21.15
C ALA A 58 9.52 3.57 -22.47
N GLU A 59 9.06 2.85 -23.49
CA GLU A 59 8.57 3.44 -24.74
C GLU A 59 7.51 4.48 -24.34
N PRO A 60 7.48 5.67 -24.99
CA PRO A 60 6.48 6.68 -24.68
C PRO A 60 5.10 6.12 -25.03
N ASP A 61 4.39 5.64 -24.04
CA ASP A 61 3.01 5.20 -24.18
C ASP A 61 2.16 6.42 -24.56
N SER A 62 1.51 6.35 -25.73
CA SER A 62 0.68 7.42 -26.27
C SER A 62 -0.68 7.55 -25.57
N GLY A 63 -0.84 6.90 -24.42
CA GLY A 63 -2.00 7.03 -23.55
C GLY A 63 -2.01 8.34 -22.75
N PRO A 64 -3.14 8.72 -22.14
CA PRO A 64 -3.18 9.90 -21.28
C PRO A 64 -2.19 9.73 -20.12
N ALA A 65 -1.19 10.62 -20.05
CA ALA A 65 -0.30 10.64 -18.89
C ALA A 65 -1.09 11.08 -17.66
N TRP A 66 -0.98 10.32 -16.57
CA TRP A 66 -1.62 10.63 -15.29
C TRP A 66 -0.66 11.43 -14.42
N VAL A 67 -1.19 12.41 -13.70
CA VAL A 67 -0.43 13.26 -12.79
C VAL A 67 -1.13 13.29 -11.45
N GLY A 68 -0.42 12.84 -10.42
CA GLY A 68 -0.85 12.99 -9.04
C GLY A 68 -0.77 14.45 -8.58
N ARG A 69 -1.64 14.86 -7.66
CA ARG A 69 -1.51 16.15 -6.97
C ARG A 69 -0.35 16.09 -5.99
N ASP A 70 0.25 17.21 -5.80
CA ASP A 70 1.15 17.55 -4.69
C ASP A 70 0.29 18.19 -3.60
N ILE A 71 0.18 17.57 -2.42
CA ILE A 71 -0.66 18.07 -1.32
C ILE A 71 0.16 18.63 -0.15
N ASP A 72 1.45 18.29 -0.06
CA ASP A 72 2.35 18.83 0.96
C ASP A 72 3.19 20.01 0.47
N GLY A 73 3.20 20.25 -0.85
CA GLY A 73 3.84 21.40 -1.48
C GLY A 73 5.35 21.25 -1.67
N ASP A 74 5.87 20.02 -1.69
CA ASP A 74 7.30 19.75 -1.90
C ASP A 74 7.72 19.75 -3.37
N GLY A 75 6.76 19.86 -4.29
CA GLY A 75 6.96 19.90 -5.73
C GLY A 75 6.95 18.52 -6.41
N ALA A 76 6.75 17.44 -5.65
CA ALA A 76 6.57 16.09 -6.17
C ALA A 76 5.10 15.65 -6.07
N PRO A 77 4.63 14.70 -6.90
CA PRO A 77 3.29 14.16 -6.75
C PRO A 77 3.20 13.21 -5.56
N ASP A 78 2.09 13.26 -4.80
CA ASP A 78 1.78 12.34 -3.71
C ASP A 78 0.93 11.16 -4.14
N PHE A 79 0.36 11.20 -5.35
CA PHE A 79 -0.54 10.19 -5.88
C PHE A 79 -0.10 9.66 -7.24
N ALA A 80 -0.36 8.36 -7.49
CA ALA A 80 -0.15 7.74 -8.80
C ALA A 80 -1.38 6.91 -9.20
N ASN A 81 -1.65 6.83 -10.50
CA ASN A 81 -2.65 5.91 -11.04
C ASN A 81 -2.13 4.46 -10.89
N PRO A 82 -2.88 3.56 -10.22
CA PRO A 82 -2.39 2.23 -9.89
C PRO A 82 -2.21 1.31 -11.11
N THR A 83 -2.85 1.61 -12.24
CA THR A 83 -2.79 0.80 -13.45
C THR A 83 -2.21 1.54 -14.66
N GLY A 84 -2.21 2.89 -14.62
CA GLY A 84 -1.91 3.74 -15.77
C GLY A 84 -3.07 3.84 -16.78
N GLU A 85 -4.14 3.06 -16.60
CA GLU A 85 -5.31 3.06 -17.48
C GLU A 85 -6.36 4.10 -17.05
N ALA A 86 -7.38 4.28 -17.86
CA ALA A 86 -8.49 5.19 -17.55
C ALA A 86 -9.37 4.65 -16.40
N PRO A 87 -10.08 5.54 -15.69
CA PRO A 87 -11.18 5.12 -14.84
C PRO A 87 -12.22 4.35 -15.65
N ARG A 88 -12.72 3.24 -15.09
CA ARG A 88 -13.73 2.39 -15.73
C ARG A 88 -15.02 3.17 -15.99
N GLY A 89 -15.49 3.10 -17.22
CA GLY A 89 -16.77 3.65 -17.61
C GLY A 89 -17.95 2.81 -17.11
N HIS A 90 -19.08 2.92 -17.84
CA HIS A 90 -20.31 2.16 -17.58
C HIS A 90 -20.25 0.78 -18.21
N ASP A 91 -20.64 -0.25 -17.46
CA ASP A 91 -20.91 -1.60 -17.97
C ASP A 91 -22.17 -2.19 -17.31
N ALA A 92 -22.46 -3.48 -17.52
CA ALA A 92 -23.62 -4.16 -16.95
C ALA A 92 -23.62 -4.19 -15.41
N PHE A 93 -22.47 -3.92 -14.76
CA PHE A 93 -22.29 -3.87 -13.32
C PHE A 93 -22.26 -2.43 -12.77
N GLY A 94 -22.57 -1.43 -13.62
CA GLY A 94 -22.63 -0.01 -13.24
C GLY A 94 -21.36 0.77 -13.51
N ASP A 95 -21.32 2.00 -13.06
CA ASP A 95 -20.23 2.95 -13.30
C ASP A 95 -19.05 2.75 -12.34
N GLY A 96 -17.81 3.04 -12.79
CA GLY A 96 -16.58 2.92 -12.00
C GLY A 96 -16.20 4.15 -11.19
N PHE A 97 -16.92 5.27 -11.30
CA PHE A 97 -16.55 6.52 -10.61
C PHE A 97 -16.95 6.54 -9.12
N PHE A 98 -16.35 7.42 -8.38
CA PHE A 98 -16.63 7.66 -6.95
C PHE A 98 -18.10 8.06 -6.76
N HIS A 99 -18.76 7.52 -5.74
CA HIS A 99 -20.18 7.70 -5.44
C HIS A 99 -21.17 7.17 -6.50
N ALA A 100 -20.71 6.41 -7.50
CA ALA A 100 -21.62 5.68 -8.37
C ALA A 100 -22.57 4.79 -7.54
N ARG A 101 -23.80 4.63 -8.02
CA ARG A 101 -24.82 3.85 -7.29
C ARG A 101 -24.47 2.36 -7.30
N ARG A 102 -24.50 1.74 -6.12
CA ARG A 102 -24.33 0.30 -5.93
C ARG A 102 -25.58 -0.31 -5.30
N ASP A 103 -25.80 -1.61 -5.53
CA ASP A 103 -26.88 -2.40 -4.91
C ASP A 103 -28.26 -1.72 -5.09
N GLY A 104 -28.61 -1.35 -6.32
CA GLY A 104 -29.86 -0.64 -6.61
C GLY A 104 -29.91 0.79 -6.05
N GLY A 105 -28.78 1.33 -5.57
CA GLY A 105 -28.66 2.67 -5.00
C GLY A 105 -28.71 2.71 -3.48
N SER A 106 -28.64 1.53 -2.81
CA SER A 106 -28.65 1.45 -1.34
C SER A 106 -27.34 1.93 -0.72
N ARG A 107 -26.22 1.91 -1.49
CA ARG A 107 -24.92 2.45 -1.05
C ARG A 107 -24.19 3.16 -2.20
N PRO A 108 -23.33 4.14 -1.88
CA PRO A 108 -22.43 4.72 -2.85
C PRO A 108 -21.23 3.80 -3.13
N HIS A 109 -20.57 3.99 -4.26
CA HIS A 109 -19.28 3.44 -4.58
C HIS A 109 -18.20 4.22 -3.79
N GLU A 110 -17.39 3.54 -3.01
CA GLU A 110 -16.49 4.19 -2.04
C GLU A 110 -15.08 4.43 -2.58
N GLY A 111 -14.83 4.13 -3.84
CA GLY A 111 -13.57 4.33 -4.55
C GLY A 111 -13.78 4.59 -6.02
N VAL A 112 -12.69 4.48 -6.78
CA VAL A 112 -12.67 4.57 -8.24
C VAL A 112 -12.14 3.26 -8.80
N ASP A 113 -12.82 2.74 -9.81
CA ASP A 113 -12.38 1.56 -10.54
C ASP A 113 -11.50 2.03 -11.73
N TYR A 114 -10.22 1.62 -11.77
CA TYR A 114 -9.33 1.87 -12.89
C TYR A 114 -9.23 0.62 -13.76
N ASP A 115 -9.45 0.73 -15.06
CA ASP A 115 -9.34 -0.40 -15.99
C ASP A 115 -8.01 -1.13 -15.82
N SER A 116 -8.05 -2.45 -15.98
CA SER A 116 -6.86 -3.29 -15.92
C SER A 116 -7.03 -4.56 -16.75
N ARG A 117 -5.93 -5.29 -16.91
CA ARG A 117 -5.92 -6.64 -17.49
C ARG A 117 -5.36 -7.60 -16.46
N ALA A 118 -5.90 -8.82 -16.41
CA ALA A 118 -5.37 -9.87 -15.54
C ALA A 118 -3.85 -10.03 -15.73
N GLY A 119 -3.08 -10.03 -14.64
CA GLY A 119 -1.63 -10.10 -14.64
C GLY A 119 -0.90 -8.77 -14.92
N GLN A 120 -1.60 -7.68 -15.25
CA GLN A 120 -1.01 -6.35 -15.39
C GLN A 120 -0.38 -5.91 -14.08
N ALA A 121 0.80 -5.27 -14.13
CA ALA A 121 1.43 -4.69 -12.95
C ALA A 121 0.54 -3.61 -12.33
N VAL A 122 0.44 -3.66 -11.01
CA VAL A 122 -0.27 -2.68 -10.18
C VAL A 122 0.75 -1.98 -9.32
N VAL A 123 0.71 -0.65 -9.29
CA VAL A 123 1.68 0.17 -8.56
C VAL A 123 1.05 0.83 -7.33
N ALA A 124 1.90 1.20 -6.37
CA ALA A 124 1.50 1.92 -5.16
C ALA A 124 0.91 3.28 -5.52
N PRO A 125 -0.35 3.58 -5.18
CA PRO A 125 -0.99 4.85 -5.49
C PRO A 125 -0.55 5.98 -4.55
N ILE A 126 0.07 5.68 -3.42
CA ILE A 126 0.73 6.59 -2.48
C ILE A 126 2.04 5.98 -2.00
N SER A 127 2.97 6.79 -1.51
CA SER A 127 4.13 6.31 -0.74
C SER A 127 3.71 5.97 0.69
N GLY A 128 4.42 5.05 1.36
CA GLY A 128 4.13 4.67 2.74
C GLY A 128 4.63 3.28 3.11
N TYR A 129 3.87 2.59 3.93
CA TYR A 129 4.12 1.18 4.26
C TYR A 129 2.83 0.36 4.14
N VAL A 130 2.97 -0.92 3.85
CA VAL A 130 1.84 -1.86 3.79
C VAL A 130 1.36 -2.13 5.21
N SER A 131 0.20 -1.61 5.57
CA SER A 131 -0.39 -1.78 6.91
C SER A 131 -1.19 -3.09 6.98
N HIS A 132 -1.82 -3.48 5.89
CA HIS A 132 -2.67 -4.67 5.85
C HIS A 132 -2.75 -5.31 4.46
N ILE A 133 -2.94 -6.63 4.44
CA ILE A 133 -3.35 -7.40 3.24
C ILE A 133 -4.57 -8.22 3.64
N GLY A 134 -5.70 -7.95 3.01
CA GLY A 134 -6.96 -8.58 3.35
C GLY A 134 -7.71 -9.14 2.13
N TYR A 135 -8.97 -9.50 2.36
CA TYR A 135 -9.84 -10.07 1.35
C TYR A 135 -11.03 -9.14 1.08
N ALA A 136 -11.32 -8.90 -0.21
CA ALA A 136 -12.42 -8.03 -0.63
C ALA A 136 -13.80 -8.61 -0.23
N TYR A 137 -13.90 -9.93 -0.14
CA TYR A 137 -15.16 -10.62 0.17
C TYR A 137 -14.97 -11.64 1.28
N PRO A 138 -15.85 -11.67 2.29
CA PRO A 138 -15.86 -12.73 3.29
C PRO A 138 -15.99 -14.11 2.64
N GLY A 139 -15.07 -15.02 2.98
CA GLY A 139 -15.09 -16.39 2.47
C GLY A 139 -14.56 -16.59 1.05
N ASP A 140 -14.06 -15.56 0.40
CA ASP A 140 -13.44 -15.67 -0.94
C ASP A 140 -12.01 -15.11 -0.93
N ALA A 141 -11.04 -15.98 -0.66
CA ALA A 141 -9.63 -15.64 -0.54
C ALA A 141 -8.93 -15.31 -1.88
N ARG A 142 -9.63 -15.45 -3.00
CA ARG A 142 -9.08 -15.12 -4.33
C ARG A 142 -8.93 -13.61 -4.52
N PHE A 143 -9.86 -12.83 -4.00
CA PHE A 143 -9.93 -11.39 -4.20
C PHE A 143 -9.32 -10.66 -3.01
N LYS A 144 -8.07 -10.25 -3.18
CA LYS A 144 -7.31 -9.58 -2.13
C LYS A 144 -7.27 -8.07 -2.32
N TYR A 145 -6.90 -7.37 -1.26
CA TYR A 145 -6.49 -5.97 -1.33
C TYR A 145 -5.21 -5.75 -0.53
N VAL A 146 -4.48 -4.72 -0.91
CA VAL A 146 -3.33 -4.17 -0.18
C VAL A 146 -3.73 -2.81 0.36
N GLU A 147 -3.49 -2.59 1.64
CA GLU A 147 -3.65 -1.30 2.30
C GLU A 147 -2.28 -0.69 2.56
N ILE A 148 -2.14 0.57 2.20
CA ILE A 148 -0.90 1.35 2.34
C ILE A 148 -1.24 2.57 3.18
N GLU A 149 -0.46 2.81 4.24
CA GLU A 149 -0.58 4.00 5.07
C GLU A 149 0.60 4.94 4.88
N ASN A 150 0.31 6.24 4.82
CA ASN A 150 1.27 7.33 4.93
C ASN A 150 0.87 8.24 6.09
N PRO A 151 1.39 8.00 7.31
CA PRO A 151 1.04 8.81 8.47
C PRO A 151 1.45 10.28 8.38
N ALA A 152 2.54 10.59 7.65
CA ALA A 152 3.02 11.97 7.49
C ALA A 152 2.02 12.83 6.73
N LEU A 153 1.40 12.27 5.69
CA LEU A 153 0.36 12.93 4.89
C LEU A 153 -1.06 12.63 5.39
N ARG A 154 -1.21 11.76 6.40
CA ARG A 154 -2.50 11.27 6.91
C ARG A 154 -3.34 10.59 5.83
N LEU A 155 -2.67 9.90 4.92
CA LEU A 155 -3.27 9.17 3.80
C LEU A 155 -3.31 7.68 4.08
N GLU A 156 -4.37 7.03 3.58
CA GLU A 156 -4.51 5.59 3.46
C GLU A 156 -5.01 5.28 2.05
N ALA A 157 -4.48 4.24 1.44
CA ALA A 157 -4.94 3.73 0.16
C ALA A 157 -5.22 2.24 0.26
N ARG A 158 -6.42 1.80 -0.18
CA ARG A 158 -6.77 0.39 -0.35
C ARG A 158 -6.86 0.07 -1.83
N VAL A 159 -6.03 -0.86 -2.26
CA VAL A 159 -5.94 -1.30 -3.65
C VAL A 159 -6.51 -2.70 -3.75
N PHE A 160 -7.74 -2.82 -4.23
CA PHE A 160 -8.45 -4.10 -4.32
C PHE A 160 -8.20 -4.82 -5.64
N TYR A 161 -8.42 -6.14 -5.61
CA TYR A 161 -8.30 -7.04 -6.75
C TYR A 161 -6.86 -7.16 -7.27
N VAL A 162 -5.93 -7.14 -6.35
CA VAL A 162 -4.50 -7.32 -6.62
C VAL A 162 -4.01 -8.66 -6.05
N ASP A 163 -3.14 -9.34 -6.78
CA ASP A 163 -2.32 -10.45 -6.29
C ASP A 163 -1.02 -9.86 -5.72
N PRO A 164 -0.88 -9.74 -4.38
CA PRO A 164 0.21 -8.99 -3.77
C PRO A 164 1.57 -9.63 -4.02
N GLN A 165 2.57 -8.79 -4.27
CA GLN A 165 4.00 -9.13 -4.31
C GLN A 165 4.79 -8.40 -3.21
N VAL A 166 4.07 -7.81 -2.27
CA VAL A 166 4.57 -7.14 -1.07
C VAL A 166 3.98 -7.80 0.17
N GLY A 167 4.61 -7.59 1.33
CA GLY A 167 4.17 -8.08 2.64
C GLY A 167 3.79 -6.95 3.58
N VAL A 168 3.02 -7.27 4.63
CA VAL A 168 2.72 -6.32 5.72
C VAL A 168 4.01 -5.88 6.38
N GLY A 169 4.19 -4.57 6.56
CA GLY A 169 5.40 -3.93 7.07
C GLY A 169 6.38 -3.46 6.00
N ASP A 170 6.22 -3.88 4.74
CA ASP A 170 7.08 -3.41 3.66
C ASP A 170 6.89 -1.91 3.38
N SER A 171 7.98 -1.18 3.25
CA SER A 171 7.95 0.21 2.75
C SER A 171 7.79 0.23 1.24
N VAL A 172 6.89 1.06 0.75
CA VAL A 172 6.63 1.24 -0.68
C VAL A 172 6.77 2.71 -1.07
N ALA A 173 7.46 2.96 -2.17
CA ALA A 173 7.50 4.30 -2.76
C ALA A 173 6.36 4.45 -3.78
N LEU A 174 5.91 5.68 -3.98
CA LEU A 174 4.93 6.06 -5.00
C LEU A 174 5.28 5.45 -6.36
N GLY A 175 4.31 4.85 -7.03
CA GLY A 175 4.48 4.27 -8.36
C GLY A 175 5.32 2.98 -8.42
N ARG A 176 5.76 2.41 -7.28
CA ARG A 176 6.48 1.13 -7.26
C ARG A 176 5.51 -0.05 -7.33
N PRO A 177 5.86 -1.13 -8.04
CA PRO A 177 5.00 -2.32 -8.12
C PRO A 177 4.67 -2.88 -6.73
N ILE A 178 3.39 -3.21 -6.50
CA ILE A 178 2.90 -3.87 -5.29
C ILE A 178 2.28 -5.24 -5.58
N GLY A 179 2.07 -5.59 -6.84
CA GLY A 179 1.51 -6.86 -7.27
C GLY A 179 1.03 -6.82 -8.71
N THR A 180 0.11 -7.72 -9.04
CA THR A 180 -0.53 -7.81 -10.35
C THR A 180 -2.05 -7.83 -10.22
N ALA A 181 -2.75 -7.31 -11.25
CA ALA A 181 -4.20 -7.28 -11.28
C ALA A 181 -4.79 -8.70 -11.35
N HIS A 182 -5.75 -8.98 -10.47
CA HIS A 182 -6.50 -10.23 -10.46
C HIS A 182 -7.73 -10.13 -11.37
N SER A 183 -8.02 -11.18 -12.14
CA SER A 183 -9.23 -11.19 -12.99
C SER A 183 -10.50 -11.33 -12.15
N LEU A 184 -11.48 -10.52 -12.45
CA LEU A 184 -12.79 -10.55 -11.81
C LEU A 184 -13.77 -11.54 -12.45
N GLN A 185 -13.42 -12.12 -13.61
CA GLN A 185 -14.31 -12.93 -14.41
C GLN A 185 -14.88 -14.17 -13.68
N ALA A 186 -14.12 -14.73 -12.74
CA ALA A 186 -14.56 -15.88 -11.95
C ALA A 186 -15.71 -15.57 -10.98
N ARG A 187 -15.96 -14.29 -10.70
CA ARG A 187 -17.05 -13.82 -9.83
C ARG A 187 -18.09 -12.99 -10.57
N TYR A 188 -17.66 -12.18 -11.50
CA TYR A 188 -18.47 -11.23 -12.26
C TYR A 188 -18.22 -11.41 -13.76
N GLY A 189 -18.79 -12.49 -14.34
CA GLY A 189 -18.59 -12.79 -15.75
C GLY A 189 -19.06 -11.65 -16.65
N GLY A 190 -18.14 -11.09 -17.44
CA GLY A 190 -18.42 -9.98 -18.37
C GLY A 190 -18.24 -8.58 -17.79
N ILE A 191 -17.83 -8.42 -16.52
CA ILE A 191 -17.40 -7.12 -15.99
C ILE A 191 -16.08 -6.70 -16.66
N THR A 192 -15.86 -5.41 -16.82
CA THR A 192 -14.53 -4.90 -17.18
C THR A 192 -13.58 -5.16 -16.01
N ASP A 193 -12.49 -5.92 -16.22
CA ASP A 193 -11.45 -6.14 -15.20
C ASP A 193 -10.86 -4.80 -14.80
N HIS A 194 -10.72 -4.57 -13.49
CA HIS A 194 -10.29 -3.29 -12.93
C HIS A 194 -9.62 -3.45 -11.57
N ILE A 195 -8.88 -2.44 -11.18
CA ILE A 195 -8.43 -2.21 -9.82
C ILE A 195 -9.37 -1.21 -9.16
N HIS A 196 -9.98 -1.57 -8.05
CA HIS A 196 -10.76 -0.65 -7.24
C HIS A 196 -9.83 0.04 -6.23
N LEU A 197 -9.72 1.37 -6.33
CA LEU A 197 -8.90 2.21 -5.46
C LEU A 197 -9.78 3.04 -4.52
N GLU A 198 -9.64 2.81 -3.21
CA GLU A 198 -10.14 3.71 -2.18
C GLU A 198 -8.99 4.58 -1.65
N LEU A 199 -9.21 5.89 -1.56
CA LEU A 199 -8.31 6.82 -0.89
C LEU A 199 -9.00 7.39 0.34
N VAL A 200 -8.25 7.50 1.44
CA VAL A 200 -8.72 8.08 2.71
C VAL A 200 -7.73 9.15 3.14
N GLU A 201 -8.22 10.35 3.41
CA GLU A 201 -7.46 11.47 3.96
C GLU A 201 -8.06 11.87 5.31
N GLY A 202 -7.25 11.81 6.35
CA GLY A 202 -7.71 12.18 7.70
C GLY A 202 -8.95 11.40 8.18
N GLY A 203 -9.10 10.15 7.76
CA GLY A 203 -10.24 9.28 8.11
C GLY A 203 -11.48 9.47 7.23
N ARG A 204 -11.41 10.23 6.16
CA ARG A 204 -12.52 10.45 5.20
C ARG A 204 -12.17 9.92 3.83
N LYS A 205 -13.07 9.15 3.22
CA LYS A 205 -12.92 8.72 1.82
C LYS A 205 -12.99 9.92 0.90
N ILE A 206 -12.06 9.98 -0.05
CA ILE A 206 -11.93 11.04 -1.05
C ILE A 206 -11.96 10.45 -2.46
N ASP A 207 -12.36 11.27 -3.43
CA ASP A 207 -12.42 10.86 -4.82
C ASP A 207 -11.01 10.84 -5.43
N ALA A 208 -10.53 9.65 -5.78
CA ALA A 208 -9.22 9.47 -6.40
C ALA A 208 -9.07 10.22 -7.73
N GLN A 209 -10.17 10.47 -8.47
CA GLN A 209 -10.15 11.24 -9.73
C GLN A 209 -9.84 12.74 -9.50
N THR A 210 -10.03 13.24 -8.28
CA THR A 210 -9.62 14.61 -7.93
C THR A 210 -8.13 14.70 -7.54
N MET A 211 -7.52 13.58 -7.20
CA MET A 211 -6.12 13.48 -6.79
C MET A 211 -5.19 13.00 -7.91
N ILE A 212 -5.73 12.23 -8.87
CA ILE A 212 -5.01 11.65 -10.00
C ILE A 212 -5.67 12.17 -11.29
N LEU A 213 -5.02 13.14 -11.93
CA LEU A 213 -5.58 13.87 -13.06
C LEU A 213 -5.01 13.34 -14.38
N ALA A 214 -5.87 13.20 -15.41
CA ALA A 214 -5.39 12.96 -16.76
C ALA A 214 -4.71 14.23 -17.29
N ARG A 215 -3.48 14.12 -17.77
CA ARG A 215 -2.86 15.16 -18.59
C ARG A 215 -3.46 15.10 -19.99
N ALA A 216 -4.03 16.19 -20.48
CA ALA A 216 -4.29 16.32 -21.92
C ALA A 216 -2.94 16.15 -22.64
N GLY A 217 -2.85 15.13 -23.50
CA GLY A 217 -1.66 14.94 -24.31
C GLY A 217 -1.35 16.24 -25.04
N GLY A 218 -0.15 16.79 -24.81
CA GLY A 218 0.28 18.01 -25.49
C GLY A 218 0.24 17.77 -26.97
N ALA A 219 -0.74 18.34 -27.66
CA ALA A 219 -0.70 18.49 -29.11
C ALA A 219 0.62 19.20 -29.41
N GLY A 220 1.54 18.51 -30.07
CA GLY A 220 2.82 19.05 -30.46
C GLY A 220 2.59 20.41 -31.12
N VAL A 221 3.17 21.45 -30.55
CA VAL A 221 3.27 22.76 -31.20
C VAL A 221 4.03 22.53 -32.47
N MET A 222 3.32 22.38 -33.58
CA MET A 222 3.89 22.48 -34.91
C MET A 222 4.39 23.92 -35.01
N SER A 223 5.68 24.12 -34.68
CA SER A 223 6.38 25.35 -34.99
C SER A 223 6.39 25.48 -36.51
N GLY A 224 5.47 26.27 -37.03
CA GLY A 224 5.49 26.70 -38.42
C GLY A 224 6.71 27.57 -38.62
N MET A 225 7.69 27.03 -39.30
CA MET A 225 8.74 27.85 -39.94
C MET A 225 8.11 28.52 -41.14
N ASN A 226 8.02 29.83 -41.06
CA ASN A 226 8.06 30.74 -42.22
C ASN A 226 9.45 31.32 -42.32
#